data_dc266483d5f2b4a0c13f0c1d9ccaf97a
#
_entry.id   dc266483d5f2b4a0c13f0c1d9ccaf97a
#
_cell.length_a   1.000
_cell.length_b   1.000
_cell.length_c   1.000
_cell.angle_alpha   90.00
_cell.angle_beta   90.00
_cell.angle_gamma   90.00
#
_symmetry.space_group_name_H-M   'P 1'
#
loop_
_entity.id
_entity.type
_entity.pdbx_description
1 polymer ?
#
loop_
_entity_poly.entity_id
_entity_poly.type
_entity_poly.pdbx_seq_one_letter_code
_entity_poly.pdbx_strand_id
1 'polypeptide(L)' 'MAKISAAMVKQLREMTDAPMMECKKALTEADGDMAKAEELLRVKLGTKAGKA' A
#
# COMPACT_ATOMS: atom_id res chain seq x y z
N MET A 1 15.52 4.48 -5.72
CA MET A 1 14.57 4.96 -6.48
C MET A 1 13.37 4.12 -6.53
N ALA A 2 12.26 4.61 -6.25
CA ALA A 2 11.02 3.87 -6.27
C ALA A 2 10.53 3.67 -7.68
N LYS A 3 10.27 2.45 -8.07
CA LYS A 3 9.79 2.19 -9.37
C LYS A 3 8.39 1.76 -9.25
N ILE A 4 7.46 2.62 -9.25
CA ILE A 4 6.06 2.32 -9.11
C ILE A 4 5.34 2.39 -10.42
N SER A 5 4.58 1.38 -10.76
CA SER A 5 3.81 1.39 -11.98
C SER A 5 2.33 1.33 -11.66
N ALA A 6 1.51 1.64 -12.62
CA ALA A 6 0.06 1.63 -12.40
C ALA A 6 -0.41 0.22 -12.03
N ALA A 7 0.23 -0.77 -12.58
CA ALA A 7 -0.15 -2.14 -12.29
C ALA A 7 0.05 -2.45 -10.80
N MET A 8 1.13 -1.95 -10.25
CA MET A 8 1.42 -2.19 -8.85
C MET A 8 0.39 -1.48 -7.98
N VAL A 9 0.05 -0.26 -8.34
CA VAL A 9 -0.91 0.50 -7.58
C VAL A 9 -2.27 -0.19 -7.63
N LYS A 10 -2.65 -0.66 -8.82
CA LYS A 10 -3.93 -1.32 -8.96
C LYS A 10 -3.95 -2.62 -8.15
N GLN A 11 -2.89 -3.37 -8.20
CA GLN A 11 -2.83 -4.62 -7.47
C GLN A 11 -2.90 -4.36 -5.96
N LEU A 12 -2.18 -3.37 -5.49
CA LEU A 12 -2.18 -3.05 -4.09
C LEU A 12 -3.58 -2.58 -3.67
N ARG A 13 -4.25 -1.84 -4.54
CA ARG A 13 -5.57 -1.37 -4.22
C ARG A 13 -6.52 -2.54 -4.08
N GLU A 14 -6.41 -3.54 -4.93
CA GLU A 14 -7.28 -4.70 -4.83
C GLU A 14 -6.97 -5.53 -3.59
N MET A 15 -5.73 -5.56 -3.19
CA MET A 15 -5.36 -6.33 -2.02
C MET A 15 -5.80 -5.65 -0.74
N THR A 16 -5.69 -4.35 -0.67
CA THR A 16 -6.02 -3.63 0.54
C THR A 16 -7.31 -2.83 0.45
N ASP A 17 -7.85 -2.71 -0.76
CA ASP A 17 -9.09 -1.97 -0.96
C ASP A 17 -8.91 -0.53 -0.50
N ALA A 18 -7.74 0.01 -0.60
CA ALA A 18 -7.46 1.38 -0.20
C ALA A 18 -7.56 2.31 -1.40
N PRO A 19 -7.71 3.60 -1.16
CA PRO A 19 -7.82 4.57 -2.24
C PRO A 19 -6.56 4.56 -3.08
N MET A 20 -6.65 4.84 -4.34
CA MET A 20 -5.51 4.84 -5.20
C MET A 20 -4.42 5.78 -4.71
N MET A 21 -4.78 6.92 -4.20
CA MET A 21 -3.80 7.87 -3.73
C MET A 21 -2.99 7.28 -2.58
N GLU A 22 -3.65 6.58 -1.69
CA GLU A 22 -2.95 5.98 -0.57
C GLU A 22 -2.03 4.86 -1.05
N CYS A 23 -2.50 4.09 -2.03
CA CYS A 23 -1.68 3.01 -2.56
C CYS A 23 -0.40 3.59 -3.19
N LYS A 24 -0.55 4.68 -3.91
CA LYS A 24 0.57 5.30 -4.55
C LYS A 24 1.55 5.80 -3.50
N LYS A 25 1.05 6.45 -2.47
CA LYS A 25 1.90 6.96 -1.43
C LYS A 25 2.59 5.81 -0.71
N ALA A 26 1.88 4.78 -0.38
CA ALA A 26 2.45 3.65 0.32
C ALA A 26 3.57 3.02 -0.50
N LEU A 27 3.34 2.86 -1.79
CA LEU A 27 4.36 2.27 -2.65
C LEU A 27 5.59 3.18 -2.73
N THR A 28 5.38 4.47 -2.73
CA THR A 28 6.49 5.40 -2.80
C THR A 28 7.31 5.29 -1.51
N GLU A 29 6.66 5.23 -0.38
CA GLU A 29 7.37 5.12 0.87
C GLU A 29 8.01 3.75 1.02
N ALA A 30 7.38 2.73 0.44
CA ALA A 30 7.93 1.40 0.51
C ALA A 30 8.97 1.15 -0.59
N ASP A 31 9.25 2.18 -1.35
CA ASP A 31 10.25 2.06 -2.41
C ASP A 31 9.85 0.96 -3.40
N GLY A 32 8.62 0.87 -3.73
CA GLY A 32 8.16 -0.12 -4.68
C GLY A 32 7.94 -1.51 -4.11
N ASP A 33 8.03 -1.65 -2.80
CA ASP A 33 7.89 -2.95 -2.17
C ASP A 33 6.42 -3.19 -1.86
N MET A 34 5.79 -4.12 -2.52
CA MET A 34 4.37 -4.39 -2.31
C MET A 34 4.06 -4.81 -0.88
N ALA A 35 4.85 -5.68 -0.34
CA ALA A 35 4.62 -6.16 1.01
C ALA A 35 4.70 -5.01 2.01
N LYS A 36 5.71 -4.17 1.87
CA LYS A 36 5.84 -3.08 2.77
C LYS A 36 4.76 -2.05 2.53
N ALA A 37 4.37 -1.81 1.29
CA ALA A 37 3.32 -0.86 1.00
C ALA A 37 2.01 -1.33 1.64
N GLU A 38 1.75 -2.62 1.58
CA GLU A 38 0.54 -3.17 2.15
C GLU A 38 0.54 -2.93 3.66
N GLU A 39 1.66 -3.15 4.30
CA GLU A 39 1.75 -2.94 5.72
C GLU A 39 1.58 -1.47 6.06
N LEU A 40 2.15 -0.58 5.26
CA LEU A 40 2.02 0.84 5.50
C LEU A 40 0.55 1.26 5.40
N LEU A 41 -0.16 0.72 4.43
CA LEU A 41 -1.55 1.05 4.27
C LEU A 41 -2.36 0.56 5.47
N ARG A 42 -2.04 -0.63 5.96
CA ARG A 42 -2.75 -1.16 7.08
C ARG A 42 -2.58 -0.25 8.27
N VAL A 43 -1.41 0.23 8.52
CA VAL A 43 -1.14 1.10 9.64
C VAL A 43 -1.77 2.47 9.41
N LYS A 44 -1.62 3.03 8.24
CA LYS A 44 -2.18 4.32 7.97
C LYS A 44 -3.69 4.34 7.99
N LEU A 45 -4.33 3.41 7.40
CA LEU A 45 -5.79 3.40 7.37
C LEU A 45 -6.37 2.89 8.69
N GLY A 46 -5.53 2.45 9.56
CA GLY A 46 -6.02 2.02 10.85
C GLY A 46 -6.84 0.75 10.82
N THR A 47 -6.62 -0.07 9.86
CA THR A 47 -7.40 -1.26 9.80
C THR A 47 -6.99 -2.10 10.93
N LYS A 48 -7.84 -2.43 11.81
CA LYS A 48 -7.47 -3.17 12.89
C LYS A 48 -6.97 -4.44 12.57
N ALA A 49 -5.92 -4.78 12.48
CA ALA A 49 -5.39 -6.01 12.20
C ALA A 49 -5.55 -6.98 13.28
N GLY A 50 -6.28 -6.76 14.04
CA GLY A 50 -6.50 -7.71 15.03
C GLY A 50 -5.33 -8.02 15.83
N LYS A 51 -4.53 -7.19 16.14
CA LYS A 51 -3.44 -7.49 16.81
C LYS A 51 -3.71 -7.44 18.13
N ALA A 52 -4.05 -7.66 18.70
CA ALA A 52 -4.36 -7.60 20.07
C ALA A 52 -3.36 -7.09 20.91
#